data_962267518d0e6f330fac413b824db003
#
_entry.id   962267518d0e6f330fac413b824db003
#
_cell.length_a   1.000
_cell.length_b   1.000
_cell.length_c   1.000
_cell.angle_alpha   90.00
_cell.angle_beta   90.00
_cell.angle_gamma   90.00
#
_symmetry.space_group_name_H-M   'P 1'
#
loop_
_entity.id
_entity.type
_entity.pdbx_description
1 polymer ?
#
loop_
_entity_poly.entity_id
_entity_poly.type
_entity_poly.pdbx_seq_one_letter_code
_entity_poly.pdbx_strand_id
1 'polypeptide(L)'
;KALNLYLWLAVGVWVACYMSLDGVLNPALKNCVPDYYFAQKVKVYQPDGRIGFYRVGKEEPAYAAVFYLDDKVMPYSEVSAMPETGYVMLREANKERFEEEMSAYRCREVARTDNEFTSFKGNLLLYKYDKR
;
A
#
# COMPACT_ATOMS: atom_id res chain seq x y z
N LYS A 1 -11.11 -21.02 47.66
CA LYS A 1 -9.67 -20.88 47.38
C LYS A 1 -9.30 -21.42 46.01
N ALA A 2 -9.79 -22.60 45.65
CA ALA A 2 -9.55 -23.15 44.32
C ALA A 2 -10.17 -22.30 43.24
N LEU A 3 -11.37 -21.73 43.44
CA LEU A 3 -12.04 -20.86 42.48
C LEU A 3 -11.21 -19.61 42.19
N ASN A 4 -10.61 -18.98 43.23
CA ASN A 4 -9.75 -17.82 43.04
C ASN A 4 -8.51 -18.14 42.22
N LEU A 5 -7.91 -19.31 42.43
CA LEU A 5 -6.75 -19.75 41.64
C LEU A 5 -7.11 -19.92 40.18
N TYR A 6 -8.22 -20.58 39.87
CA TYR A 6 -8.69 -20.74 38.48
C TYR A 6 -9.01 -19.40 37.81
N LEU A 7 -9.62 -18.48 38.57
CA LEU A 7 -9.92 -17.15 38.06
C LEU A 7 -8.64 -16.39 37.67
N TRP A 8 -7.62 -16.41 38.51
CA TRP A 8 -6.34 -15.77 38.25
C TRP A 8 -5.60 -16.43 37.11
N LEU A 9 -5.66 -17.74 36.98
CA LEU A 9 -5.09 -18.46 35.85
C LEU A 9 -5.78 -18.05 34.53
N ALA A 10 -7.11 -17.96 34.54
CA ALA A 10 -7.87 -17.53 33.36
C ALA A 10 -7.52 -16.10 32.93
N VAL A 11 -7.41 -15.19 33.89
CA VAL A 11 -7.00 -13.80 33.63
C VAL A 11 -5.57 -13.76 33.08
N GLY A 12 -4.66 -14.52 33.65
CA GLY A 12 -3.28 -14.60 33.20
C GLY A 12 -3.16 -15.10 31.74
N VAL A 13 -3.90 -16.15 31.42
CA VAL A 13 -3.94 -16.68 30.05
C VAL A 13 -4.52 -15.65 29.09
N TRP A 14 -5.60 -15.00 29.46
CA TRP A 14 -6.23 -13.98 28.63
C TRP A 14 -5.29 -12.80 28.37
N VAL A 15 -4.61 -12.30 29.41
CA VAL A 15 -3.62 -11.22 29.28
C VAL A 15 -2.45 -11.65 28.38
N ALA A 16 -1.94 -12.86 28.57
CA ALA A 16 -0.84 -13.38 27.74
C ALA A 16 -1.24 -13.49 26.27
N CYS A 17 -2.45 -13.96 25.97
CA CYS A 17 -2.97 -14.01 24.60
C CYS A 17 -3.10 -12.60 24.00
N TYR A 18 -3.65 -11.67 24.77
CA TYR A 18 -3.82 -10.29 24.32
C TYR A 18 -2.47 -9.61 24.04
N MET A 19 -1.50 -9.76 24.93
CA MET A 19 -0.16 -9.20 24.75
C MET A 19 0.57 -9.84 23.56
N SER A 20 0.38 -11.13 23.33
CA SER A 20 0.96 -11.82 22.16
C SER A 20 0.37 -11.30 20.85
N LEU A 21 -0.94 -11.03 20.82
CA LEU A 21 -1.58 -10.44 19.65
C LEU A 21 -1.05 -9.03 19.36
N ASP A 22 -1.00 -8.17 20.36
CA ASP A 22 -0.57 -6.78 20.17
C ASP A 22 0.93 -6.63 20.03
N GLY A 23 1.70 -7.39 20.82
CA GLY A 23 3.15 -7.24 20.89
C GLY A 23 3.94 -7.99 19.84
N VAL A 24 3.41 -9.11 19.34
CA VAL A 24 4.15 -10.00 18.42
C VAL A 24 3.39 -10.25 17.13
N LEU A 25 2.14 -10.69 17.21
CA LEU A 25 1.39 -11.10 16.03
C LEU A 25 1.01 -9.92 15.13
N ASN A 26 0.47 -8.84 15.68
CA ASN A 26 0.07 -7.68 14.90
C ASN A 26 1.24 -7.00 14.18
N PRO A 27 2.39 -6.74 14.83
CA PRO A 27 3.57 -6.25 14.10
C PRO A 27 4.06 -7.20 13.02
N ALA A 28 4.08 -8.50 13.27
CA ALA A 28 4.48 -9.51 12.29
C ALA A 28 3.52 -9.55 11.10
N LEU A 29 2.21 -9.48 11.34
CA LEU A 29 1.18 -9.44 10.30
C LEU A 29 1.27 -8.15 9.47
N LYS A 30 1.51 -7.00 10.09
CA LYS A 30 1.75 -5.75 9.36
C LYS A 30 2.93 -5.89 8.41
N ASN A 31 4.01 -6.51 8.87
CA ASN A 31 5.18 -6.74 8.06
C ASN A 31 4.93 -7.72 6.91
N CYS A 32 3.93 -8.57 6.99
CA CYS A 32 3.54 -9.50 5.94
C CYS A 32 2.49 -8.93 4.98
N VAL A 33 1.92 -7.76 5.26
CA VAL A 33 0.93 -7.12 4.38
C VAL A 33 1.64 -6.36 3.26
N PRO A 34 1.49 -6.77 1.99
CA PRO A 34 2.19 -6.15 0.87
C PRO A 34 1.91 -4.65 0.72
N ASP A 35 0.65 -4.26 0.93
CA ASP A 35 0.23 -2.86 0.79
C ASP A 35 0.88 -1.95 1.84
N TYR A 36 1.09 -2.44 3.06
CA TYR A 36 1.82 -1.70 4.09
C TYR A 36 3.27 -1.46 3.69
N TYR A 37 3.97 -2.49 3.27
CA TYR A 37 5.36 -2.37 2.80
C TYR A 37 5.49 -1.45 1.59
N PHE A 38 4.58 -1.59 0.65
CA PHE A 38 4.55 -0.73 -0.51
C PHE A 38 4.36 0.73 -0.12
N ALA A 39 3.43 1.01 0.78
CA ALA A 39 3.20 2.37 1.30
C ALA A 39 4.44 2.93 2.00
N GLN A 40 5.18 2.11 2.76
CA GLN A 40 6.42 2.55 3.38
C GLN A 40 7.50 2.88 2.34
N LYS A 41 7.63 2.09 1.29
CA LYS A 41 8.53 2.39 0.16
C LYS A 41 8.14 3.69 -0.53
N VAL A 42 6.86 3.90 -0.75
CA VAL A 42 6.34 5.13 -1.35
C VAL A 42 6.68 6.35 -0.50
N LYS A 43 6.55 6.26 0.82
CA LYS A 43 6.91 7.34 1.75
C LYS A 43 8.40 7.69 1.72
N VAL A 44 9.27 6.75 1.41
CA VAL A 44 10.71 7.00 1.24
C VAL A 44 10.96 7.89 0.02
N TYR A 45 10.27 7.63 -1.09
CA TYR A 45 10.40 8.42 -2.31
C TYR A 45 9.69 9.77 -2.25
N GLN A 46 8.54 9.82 -1.58
CA GLN A 46 7.69 11.00 -1.53
C GLN A 46 7.08 11.16 -0.12
N PRO A 47 7.87 11.63 0.87
CA PRO A 47 7.42 11.67 2.27
C PRO A 47 6.28 12.66 2.53
N ASP A 48 6.27 13.81 1.86
CA ASP A 48 5.31 14.91 2.12
C ASP A 48 4.42 15.22 0.92
N GLY A 49 4.66 14.57 -0.22
CA GLY A 49 3.97 14.86 -1.45
C GLY A 49 2.69 14.05 -1.64
N ARG A 50 1.86 14.57 -2.52
CA ARG A 50 0.71 13.83 -3.02
C ARG A 50 1.17 12.87 -4.11
N ILE A 51 0.61 11.67 -4.09
CA ILE A 51 0.91 10.63 -5.05
C ILE A 51 -0.30 10.42 -5.95
N GLY A 52 -0.07 10.33 -7.26
CA GLY A 52 -1.11 9.98 -8.20
C GLY A 52 -1.41 8.50 -8.18
N PHE A 53 -2.63 8.14 -8.50
CA PHE A 53 -3.03 6.78 -8.80
C PHE A 53 -3.66 6.74 -10.19
N TYR A 54 -2.98 6.08 -11.13
CA TYR A 54 -3.49 5.89 -12.47
C TYR A 54 -4.52 4.77 -12.48
N ARG A 55 -5.70 5.06 -12.98
CA ARG A 55 -6.80 4.10 -13.06
C ARG A 55 -7.41 4.07 -14.46
N VAL A 56 -7.97 2.93 -14.82
CA VAL A 56 -8.70 2.75 -16.07
C VAL A 56 -10.20 2.79 -15.77
N GLY A 57 -10.91 3.73 -16.40
CA GLY A 57 -12.34 3.87 -16.21
C GLY A 57 -12.72 4.27 -14.77
N LYS A 58 -13.64 3.51 -14.18
CA LYS A 58 -14.15 3.73 -12.82
C LYS A 58 -13.46 2.80 -11.78
N GLU A 59 -12.30 2.29 -12.09
CA GLU A 59 -11.54 1.45 -11.17
C GLU A 59 -11.22 2.22 -9.89
N GLU A 60 -11.41 1.59 -8.74
CA GLU A 60 -11.15 2.20 -7.46
C GLU A 60 -9.66 2.10 -7.09
N PRO A 61 -9.11 3.09 -6.37
CA PRO A 61 -7.76 3.00 -5.83
C PRO A 61 -7.58 1.80 -4.90
N ALA A 62 -6.34 1.40 -4.66
CA ALA A 62 -6.01 0.37 -3.69
C ALA A 62 -6.20 0.94 -2.27
N TYR A 63 -7.36 0.72 -1.68
CA TYR A 63 -7.75 1.31 -0.39
C TYR A 63 -6.75 1.07 0.74
N ALA A 64 -6.16 -0.11 0.81
CA ALA A 64 -5.17 -0.41 1.84
C ALA A 64 -3.94 0.50 1.71
N ALA A 65 -3.42 0.68 0.49
CA ALA A 65 -2.30 1.58 0.25
C ALA A 65 -2.69 3.04 0.53
N VAL A 66 -3.88 3.46 0.13
CA VAL A 66 -4.41 4.81 0.41
C VAL A 66 -4.49 5.06 1.91
N PHE A 67 -4.98 4.10 2.67
CA PHE A 67 -5.06 4.18 4.13
C PHE A 67 -3.68 4.44 4.76
N TYR A 68 -2.68 3.67 4.37
CA TYR A 68 -1.33 3.82 4.90
C TYR A 68 -0.60 5.07 4.40
N LEU A 69 -1.09 5.71 3.36
CA LEU A 69 -0.55 6.95 2.80
C LEU A 69 -1.31 8.20 3.27
N ASP A 70 -2.12 8.07 4.33
CA ASP A 70 -2.86 9.18 4.95
C ASP A 70 -3.77 9.94 3.96
N ASP A 71 -4.41 9.21 3.05
CA ASP A 71 -5.32 9.77 2.03
C ASP A 71 -4.69 10.81 1.08
N LYS A 72 -3.37 10.82 0.96
CA LYS A 72 -2.64 11.72 0.05
C LYS A 72 -2.54 11.17 -1.38
N VAL A 73 -3.49 10.36 -1.79
CA VAL A 73 -3.52 9.74 -3.11
C VAL A 73 -4.58 10.40 -3.97
N MET A 74 -4.17 10.88 -5.15
CA MET A 74 -5.06 11.52 -6.12
C MET A 74 -5.28 10.59 -7.30
N PRO A 75 -6.52 10.13 -7.56
CA PRO A 75 -6.79 9.28 -8.71
C PRO A 75 -6.79 10.06 -10.03
N TYR A 76 -6.16 9.51 -11.05
CA TYR A 76 -6.15 10.06 -12.40
C TYR A 76 -6.62 9.02 -13.41
N SER A 77 -7.62 9.36 -14.20
CA SER A 77 -8.11 8.53 -15.29
C SER A 77 -7.43 8.86 -16.63
N GLU A 78 -6.84 10.03 -16.73
CA GLU A 78 -6.18 10.54 -17.92
C GLU A 78 -4.81 11.09 -17.59
N VAL A 79 -3.83 10.78 -18.42
CA VAL A 79 -2.46 11.27 -18.27
C VAL A 79 -2.40 12.80 -18.37
N SER A 80 -3.25 13.41 -19.19
CA SER A 80 -3.30 14.86 -19.37
C SER A 80 -3.66 15.62 -18.07
N ALA A 81 -4.33 14.97 -17.13
CA ALA A 81 -4.69 15.56 -15.84
C ALA A 81 -3.55 15.46 -14.80
N MET A 82 -2.49 14.71 -15.10
CA MET A 82 -1.36 14.51 -14.20
C MET A 82 -0.40 15.69 -14.24
N PRO A 83 0.30 16.00 -13.11
CA PRO A 83 1.40 16.97 -13.13
C PRO A 83 2.50 16.55 -14.13
N GLU A 84 3.37 17.48 -14.50
CA GLU A 84 4.46 17.22 -15.44
C GLU A 84 5.54 16.28 -14.88
N THR A 85 5.68 16.24 -13.57
CA THR A 85 6.65 15.40 -12.88
C THR A 85 6.09 14.91 -11.55
N GLY A 86 6.55 13.77 -11.09
CA GLY A 86 6.16 13.21 -9.81
C GLY A 86 6.19 11.70 -9.77
N TYR A 87 5.43 11.17 -8.84
CA TYR A 87 5.28 9.73 -8.63
C TYR A 87 3.82 9.32 -8.83
N VAL A 88 3.61 8.17 -9.41
CA VAL A 88 2.27 7.62 -9.65
C VAL A 88 2.25 6.13 -9.34
N MET A 89 1.19 5.70 -8.65
CA MET A 89 0.91 4.28 -8.44
C MET A 89 -0.03 3.77 -9.52
N LEU A 90 0.13 2.54 -9.91
CA LEU A 90 -0.81 1.86 -10.80
C LEU A 90 -0.82 0.36 -10.52
N ARG A 91 -1.86 -0.31 -11.00
CA ARG A 91 -1.94 -1.76 -10.96
C ARG A 91 -1.14 -2.35 -12.11
N GLU A 92 -0.48 -3.47 -11.89
CA GLU A 92 0.31 -4.16 -12.90
C GLU A 92 -0.50 -4.46 -14.17
N ALA A 93 -1.78 -4.77 -14.04
CA ALA A 93 -2.67 -5.00 -15.17
C ALA A 93 -2.80 -3.80 -16.10
N ASN A 94 -2.55 -2.59 -15.62
CA ASN A 94 -2.65 -1.35 -16.38
C ASN A 94 -1.29 -0.84 -16.89
N LYS A 95 -0.22 -1.57 -16.64
CA LYS A 95 1.15 -1.17 -16.96
C LYS A 95 1.34 -0.84 -18.44
N GLU A 96 0.94 -1.74 -19.32
CA GLU A 96 1.10 -1.56 -20.77
C GLU A 96 0.37 -0.32 -21.26
N ARG A 97 -0.88 -0.17 -20.86
CA ARG A 97 -1.69 0.99 -21.23
C ARG A 97 -1.09 2.30 -20.70
N PHE A 98 -0.62 2.28 -19.46
CA PHE A 98 0.03 3.44 -18.86
C PHE A 98 1.30 3.83 -19.65
N GLU A 99 2.16 2.87 -19.97
CA GLU A 99 3.38 3.12 -20.71
C GLU A 99 3.09 3.68 -22.12
N GLU A 100 2.06 3.19 -22.78
CA GLU A 100 1.61 3.72 -24.07
C GLU A 100 1.13 5.17 -23.98
N GLU A 101 0.30 5.47 -22.98
CA GLU A 101 -0.21 6.83 -22.77
C GLU A 101 0.88 7.80 -22.31
N MET A 102 1.92 7.30 -21.66
CA MET A 102 3.05 8.08 -21.15
C MET A 102 4.24 8.16 -22.11
N SER A 103 4.02 7.94 -23.40
CA SER A 103 5.08 7.97 -24.41
C SER A 103 5.84 9.31 -24.48
N ALA A 104 5.19 10.43 -24.13
CA ALA A 104 5.80 11.75 -24.04
C ALA A 104 6.58 12.01 -22.75
N TYR A 105 6.60 11.04 -21.83
CA TYR A 105 7.24 11.15 -20.51
C TYR A 105 8.36 10.13 -20.38
N ARG A 106 9.30 10.44 -19.49
CA ARG A 106 10.27 9.45 -19.04
C ARG A 106 9.69 8.78 -17.82
N CYS A 107 9.45 7.48 -17.90
CA CYS A 107 8.87 6.69 -16.84
C CYS A 107 9.84 5.61 -16.39
N ARG A 108 9.97 5.45 -15.07
CA ARG A 108 10.78 4.38 -14.49
C ARG A 108 10.05 3.76 -13.31
N GLU A 109 9.95 2.45 -13.30
CA GLU A 109 9.46 1.71 -12.15
C GLU A 109 10.49 1.79 -11.01
N VAL A 110 10.07 2.30 -9.85
CA VAL A 110 10.95 2.49 -8.69
C VAL A 110 10.61 1.56 -7.54
N ALA A 111 9.39 1.04 -7.48
CA ALA A 111 8.97 0.09 -6.47
C ALA A 111 7.79 -0.75 -6.96
N ARG A 112 7.60 -1.92 -6.36
CA ARG A 112 6.43 -2.77 -6.60
C ARG A 112 6.12 -3.60 -5.37
N THR A 113 4.88 -4.05 -5.26
CA THR A 113 4.55 -5.16 -4.37
C THR A 113 5.05 -6.44 -5.03
N ASP A 114 5.76 -7.26 -4.29
CA ASP A 114 6.37 -8.48 -4.81
C ASP A 114 6.06 -9.63 -3.86
N ASN A 115 4.78 -9.92 -3.70
CA ASN A 115 4.34 -10.89 -2.71
C ASN A 115 3.16 -11.71 -3.24
N GLU A 116 3.18 -13.01 -2.92
CA GLU A 116 2.11 -13.95 -3.21
C GLU A 116 0.78 -13.57 -2.56
N PHE A 117 0.82 -12.75 -1.51
CA PHE A 117 -0.36 -12.27 -0.76
C PHE A 117 -0.90 -10.93 -1.27
N THR A 118 -0.59 -10.56 -2.50
CA THR A 118 -1.19 -9.36 -3.09
C THR A 118 -2.69 -9.49 -3.19
N SER A 119 -3.37 -8.35 -3.16
CA SER A 119 -4.82 -8.31 -3.31
C SER A 119 -5.29 -8.94 -4.63
N PHE A 120 -6.56 -9.28 -4.73
CA PHE A 120 -7.19 -9.91 -5.90
C PHE A 120 -6.89 -9.25 -7.25
N LYS A 121 -6.37 -8.04 -7.24
CA LYS A 121 -6.15 -7.24 -8.44
C LYS A 121 -4.69 -7.17 -8.88
N GLY A 122 -3.84 -8.02 -8.30
CA GLY A 122 -2.44 -8.11 -8.66
C GLY A 122 -1.54 -7.09 -7.96
N ASN A 123 -0.31 -6.96 -8.44
CA ASN A 123 0.69 -6.09 -7.83
C ASN A 123 0.40 -4.61 -8.07
N LEU A 124 0.82 -3.79 -7.11
CA LEU A 124 0.90 -2.35 -7.27
C LEU A 124 2.31 -1.96 -7.68
N LEU A 125 2.41 -1.02 -8.59
CA LEU A 125 3.67 -0.48 -9.08
C LEU A 125 3.75 1.00 -8.75
N LEU A 126 4.96 1.47 -8.44
CA LEU A 126 5.25 2.89 -8.28
C LEU A 126 6.19 3.32 -9.40
N TYR A 127 5.79 4.32 -10.16
CA TYR A 127 6.58 4.92 -11.22
C TYR A 127 6.99 6.33 -10.86
N LYS A 128 8.22 6.66 -11.18
CA LYS A 128 8.66 8.05 -11.28
C LYS A 128 8.53 8.48 -12.73
N TYR A 129 7.94 9.64 -12.97
CA TYR A 129 7.76 10.17 -14.31
C TYR A 129 8.16 11.63 -14.39
N ASP A 130 8.74 11.99 -15.54
CA ASP A 130 9.10 13.36 -15.88
C ASP A 130 8.72 13.61 -17.34
N LYS A 131 8.16 14.78 -17.64
CA LYS A 131 7.86 15.18 -19.02
C LYS A 131 9.17 15.45 -19.77
N ARG A 132 9.25 14.90 -20.97
CA ARG A 132 10.42 15.09 -21.84
C ARG A 132 10.51 16.51 -22.39
#